data_3faabbdd11b951fb320c74be07f20782
#
_entry.id   3faabbdd11b951fb320c74be07f20782
#
_cell.length_a   1.000
_cell.length_b   1.000
_cell.length_c   1.000
_cell.angle_alpha   90.00
_cell.angle_beta   90.00
_cell.angle_gamma   90.00
#
_symmetry.space_group_name_H-M   'P 1'
#
loop_
_entity.id
_entity.type
_entity.pdbx_description
1 polymer ?
#
loop_
_entity_poly.entity_id
_entity_poly.type
_entity_poly.pdbx_seq_one_letter_code
_entity_poly.pdbx_strand_id
1 'polypeptide(L)'
;MAIDLIIVLVSAVVYHDYESPLYAILVIYITSKVIDAVIYGSDSGTGKMMFIISPKNNEIARRIMDDLERGVTELKSRGAYSGNDGTVLFCAVGRQEVHKTYDIIHEIDPDAFIVVDDASEITGLGFRDFHQYRQSKQSKKSKKDKSSQ
;
A
#
# COMPACT_ATOMS: atom_id res chain seq x y z
N MET A 1 0.76 -17.26 18.21
CA MET A 1 0.04 -18.20 17.30
C MET A 1 0.47 -19.64 17.48
N ALA A 2 1.74 -20.04 17.22
CA ALA A 2 2.13 -21.46 17.37
C ALA A 2 2.03 -21.97 18.81
N ILE A 3 2.43 -21.17 19.79
CA ILE A 3 2.35 -21.51 21.21
C ILE A 3 0.89 -21.67 21.66
N ASP A 4 0.01 -20.77 21.23
CA ASP A 4 -1.42 -20.80 21.58
C ASP A 4 -2.08 -22.07 21.04
N LEU A 5 -1.72 -22.49 19.82
CA LEU A 5 -2.23 -23.73 19.22
C LEU A 5 -1.80 -24.96 20.03
N ILE A 6 -0.54 -25.00 20.48
CA ILE A 6 -0.03 -26.08 21.32
C ILE A 6 -0.79 -26.17 22.66
N ILE A 7 -1.03 -25.03 23.30
CA ILE A 7 -1.78 -24.95 24.55
C ILE A 7 -3.21 -25.47 24.37
N VAL A 8 -3.89 -25.07 23.29
CA VAL A 8 -5.25 -25.53 22.98
C VAL A 8 -5.29 -27.03 22.74
N LEU A 9 -4.30 -27.59 22.00
CA LEU A 9 -4.22 -29.04 21.75
C LEU A 9 -3.97 -29.83 23.04
N VAL A 10 -3.07 -29.37 23.91
CA VAL A 10 -2.82 -30.01 25.23
C VAL A 10 -4.06 -29.94 26.09
N SER A 11 -4.77 -28.82 26.12
CA SER A 11 -6.02 -28.63 26.84
C SER A 11 -7.10 -29.63 26.40
N ALA A 12 -7.24 -29.85 25.09
CA ALA A 12 -8.19 -30.84 24.54
C ALA A 12 -7.97 -32.26 25.07
N VAL A 13 -6.70 -32.64 25.20
CA VAL A 13 -6.33 -33.98 25.69
C VAL A 13 -6.58 -34.09 27.20
N VAL A 14 -6.26 -33.05 27.97
CA VAL A 14 -6.36 -33.05 29.44
C VAL A 14 -7.82 -33.04 29.92
N TYR A 15 -8.65 -32.23 29.29
CA TYR A 15 -10.06 -32.08 29.73
C TYR A 15 -11.03 -33.05 29.08
N HIS A 16 -10.61 -33.86 28.08
CA HIS A 16 -11.45 -34.80 27.33
C HIS A 16 -12.72 -34.13 26.76
N ASP A 17 -12.66 -32.84 26.51
CA ASP A 17 -13.74 -32.02 25.98
C ASP A 17 -13.32 -31.44 24.63
N TYR A 18 -14.10 -31.69 23.59
CA TYR A 18 -13.81 -31.23 22.24
C TYR A 18 -14.48 -29.88 21.91
N GLU A 19 -15.46 -29.48 22.71
CA GLU A 19 -16.19 -28.23 22.46
C GLU A 19 -15.36 -27.01 22.85
N SER A 20 -14.71 -27.02 24.01
CA SER A 20 -13.90 -25.92 24.52
C SER A 20 -12.72 -25.55 23.62
N PRO A 21 -11.91 -26.50 23.10
CA PRO A 21 -10.85 -26.21 22.15
C PRO A 21 -11.35 -25.62 20.84
N LEU A 22 -12.52 -26.05 20.35
CA LEU A 22 -13.11 -25.53 19.13
C LEU A 22 -13.47 -24.04 19.26
N TYR A 23 -14.08 -23.67 20.39
CA TYR A 23 -14.36 -22.27 20.70
C TYR A 23 -13.07 -21.45 20.87
N ALA A 24 -12.04 -22.01 21.50
CA ALA A 24 -10.76 -21.33 21.67
C ALA A 24 -10.10 -21.00 20.32
N ILE A 25 -10.08 -21.93 19.38
CA ILE A 25 -9.56 -21.72 18.02
C ILE A 25 -10.35 -20.60 17.31
N LEU A 26 -11.67 -20.62 17.40
CA LEU A 26 -12.53 -19.61 16.81
C LEU A 26 -12.24 -18.22 17.38
N VAL A 27 -12.12 -18.11 18.71
CA VAL A 27 -11.83 -16.86 19.40
C VAL A 27 -10.45 -16.34 19.00
N ILE A 28 -9.41 -17.19 18.96
CA ILE A 28 -8.07 -16.81 18.55
C ILE A 28 -8.07 -16.28 17.10
N TYR A 29 -8.79 -16.95 16.21
CA TYR A 29 -8.91 -16.52 14.80
C TYR A 29 -9.59 -15.16 14.66
N ILE A 30 -10.75 -14.99 15.33
CA ILE A 30 -11.49 -13.72 15.28
C ILE A 30 -10.67 -12.59 15.91
N THR A 31 -10.06 -12.82 17.07
CA THR A 31 -9.24 -11.83 17.78
C THR A 31 -8.06 -11.40 16.91
N SER A 32 -7.37 -12.33 16.27
CA SER A 32 -6.28 -12.01 15.34
C SER A 32 -6.76 -11.12 14.18
N LYS A 33 -7.90 -11.43 13.59
CA LYS A 33 -8.48 -10.61 12.50
C LYS A 33 -8.90 -9.22 12.95
N VAL A 34 -9.46 -9.11 14.15
CA VAL A 34 -9.85 -7.82 14.74
C VAL A 34 -8.62 -6.98 15.05
N ILE A 35 -7.59 -7.59 15.65
CA ILE A 35 -6.32 -6.90 15.94
C ILE A 35 -5.68 -6.39 14.65
N ASP A 36 -5.59 -7.22 13.61
CA ASP A 36 -5.08 -6.82 12.31
C ASP A 36 -5.88 -5.63 11.74
N ALA A 37 -7.21 -5.70 11.81
CA ALA A 37 -8.09 -4.63 11.34
C ALA A 37 -7.93 -3.32 12.14
N VAL A 38 -7.65 -3.41 13.44
CA VAL A 38 -7.47 -2.24 14.30
C VAL A 38 -6.07 -1.63 14.15
N ILE A 39 -5.03 -2.47 14.09
CA ILE A 39 -3.64 -2.00 14.01
C ILE A 39 -3.32 -1.48 12.60
N TYR A 40 -3.70 -2.23 11.58
CA TYR A 40 -3.40 -1.86 10.19
C TYR A 40 -4.48 -1.02 9.53
N GLY A 41 -5.60 -0.79 10.23
CA GLY A 41 -6.72 0.02 9.75
C GLY A 41 -7.37 -0.56 8.49
N SER A 42 -8.48 0.01 8.14
CA SER A 42 -9.06 -0.16 6.82
C SER A 42 -8.15 0.56 5.83
N ASP A 43 -7.32 -0.13 5.13
CA ASP A 43 -6.55 0.11 3.87
C ASP A 43 -6.22 1.56 3.41
N SER A 44 -6.48 2.58 4.23
CA SER A 44 -6.43 3.98 3.81
C SER A 44 -5.05 4.65 3.93
N GLY A 45 -4.00 3.92 4.30
CA GLY A 45 -2.68 4.49 4.50
C GLY A 45 -1.51 3.60 4.08
N THR A 46 -1.75 2.33 3.81
CA THR A 46 -0.72 1.42 3.33
C THR A 46 -0.66 1.46 1.80
N GLY A 47 0.43 1.96 1.29
CA GLY A 47 0.71 1.95 -0.16
C GLY A 47 1.86 1.03 -0.49
N LYS A 48 2.14 0.94 -1.78
CA LYS A 48 3.31 0.28 -2.33
C LYS A 48 4.18 1.30 -3.03
N MET A 49 5.48 1.20 -2.82
CA MET A 49 6.48 1.92 -3.60
C MET A 49 6.91 1.04 -4.76
N MET A 50 6.91 1.60 -5.96
CA MET A 50 7.32 0.89 -7.16
C MET A 50 8.51 1.61 -7.79
N PHE A 51 9.55 0.84 -8.09
CA PHE A 51 10.70 1.28 -8.88
C PHE A 51 10.64 0.54 -10.22
N ILE A 52 10.64 1.29 -11.32
CA ILE A 52 10.46 0.75 -12.65
C ILE A 52 11.66 1.16 -13.49
N ILE A 53 12.29 0.19 -14.13
CA ILE A 53 13.41 0.39 -15.05
C ILE A 53 13.01 -0.16 -16.41
N SER A 54 12.92 0.72 -17.39
CA SER A 54 12.54 0.40 -18.76
C SER A 54 13.13 1.42 -19.73
N PRO A 55 13.44 1.06 -20.96
CA PRO A 55 13.77 2.03 -22.01
C PRO A 55 12.56 2.91 -22.41
N LYS A 56 11.32 2.50 -22.05
CA LYS A 56 10.08 3.22 -22.36
C LYS A 56 9.53 4.02 -21.18
N ASN A 57 10.40 4.48 -20.30
CA ASN A 57 10.01 5.18 -19.07
C ASN A 57 9.03 6.34 -19.27
N ASN A 58 9.25 7.16 -20.31
CA ASN A 58 8.39 8.33 -20.59
C ASN A 58 6.94 7.93 -20.91
N GLU A 59 6.74 6.83 -21.62
CA GLU A 59 5.40 6.34 -21.96
C GLU A 59 4.70 5.73 -20.73
N ILE A 60 5.44 4.92 -19.98
CA ILE A 60 4.97 4.32 -18.73
C ILE A 60 4.56 5.41 -17.73
N ALA A 61 5.40 6.42 -17.53
CA ALA A 61 5.11 7.52 -16.62
C ALA A 61 3.83 8.27 -16.99
N ARG A 62 3.62 8.57 -18.29
CA ARG A 62 2.41 9.24 -18.77
C ARG A 62 1.16 8.39 -18.49
N ARG A 63 1.18 7.10 -18.86
CA ARG A 63 0.05 6.21 -18.65
C ARG A 63 -0.30 6.04 -17.17
N ILE A 64 0.69 5.95 -16.27
CA ILE A 64 0.45 5.90 -14.83
C ILE A 64 -0.20 7.20 -14.34
N MET A 65 0.27 8.35 -14.79
CA MET A 65 -0.29 9.64 -14.40
C MET A 65 -1.71 9.84 -14.93
N ASP A 66 -1.98 9.43 -16.16
CA ASP A 66 -3.27 9.62 -16.83
C ASP A 66 -4.33 8.63 -16.30
N ASP A 67 -3.99 7.36 -16.13
CA ASP A 67 -4.93 6.29 -15.80
C ASP A 67 -5.15 6.09 -14.29
N LEU A 68 -4.15 6.46 -13.47
CA LEU A 68 -4.19 6.28 -12.01
C LEU A 68 -4.20 7.60 -11.24
N GLU A 69 -3.98 8.73 -11.92
CA GLU A 69 -3.84 10.05 -11.29
C GLU A 69 -2.76 10.06 -10.18
N ARG A 70 -1.70 9.28 -10.36
CA ARG A 70 -0.57 9.16 -9.40
C ARG A 70 0.65 9.86 -9.91
N GLY A 71 1.35 10.55 -9.00
CA GLY A 71 2.62 11.19 -9.31
C GLY A 71 3.71 10.16 -9.59
N VAL A 72 4.48 10.40 -10.64
CA VAL A 72 5.66 9.61 -10.99
C VAL A 72 6.88 10.51 -10.93
N THR A 73 7.94 10.04 -10.27
CA THR A 73 9.20 10.76 -10.16
C THR A 73 10.29 10.04 -10.94
N GLU A 74 11.01 10.76 -11.76
CA GLU A 74 12.17 10.25 -12.48
C GLU A 74 13.44 10.43 -11.65
N LEU A 75 14.12 9.31 -11.36
CA LEU A 75 15.38 9.28 -10.68
C LEU A 75 16.50 9.00 -11.69
N LYS A 76 17.49 9.88 -11.78
CA LYS A 76 18.67 9.64 -12.61
C LYS A 76 19.45 8.44 -12.05
N SER A 77 19.80 7.52 -12.92
CA SER A 77 20.52 6.30 -12.57
C SER A 77 21.67 6.07 -13.53
N ARG A 78 22.62 5.24 -13.10
CA ARG A 78 23.69 4.74 -13.96
C ARG A 78 23.87 3.25 -13.71
N GLY A 79 23.86 2.48 -14.78
CA GLY A 79 24.15 1.06 -14.71
C GLY A 79 25.57 0.79 -14.25
N ALA A 80 25.74 0.12 -13.11
CA ALA A 80 27.07 -0.16 -12.58
C ALA A 80 27.90 -1.08 -13.50
N TYR A 81 27.23 -2.01 -14.17
CA TYR A 81 27.88 -2.93 -15.09
C TYR A 81 28.06 -2.33 -16.50
N SER A 82 27.01 -1.74 -17.04
CA SER A 82 27.00 -1.20 -18.40
C SER A 82 27.67 0.17 -18.51
N GLY A 83 27.78 0.92 -17.40
CA GLY A 83 28.24 2.30 -17.38
C GLY A 83 27.29 3.31 -18.05
N ASN A 84 26.15 2.84 -18.55
CA ASN A 84 25.17 3.67 -19.25
C ASN A 84 24.33 4.48 -18.25
N ASP A 85 24.08 5.73 -18.60
CA ASP A 85 23.11 6.57 -17.90
C ASP A 85 21.69 6.15 -18.25
N GLY A 86 20.82 6.18 -17.25
CA GLY A 86 19.42 5.77 -17.39
C GLY A 86 18.52 6.54 -16.43
N THR A 87 17.28 6.13 -16.40
CA THR A 87 16.26 6.68 -15.48
C THR A 87 15.52 5.54 -14.81
N VAL A 88 15.25 5.68 -13.53
CA VAL A 88 14.36 4.81 -12.76
C VAL A 88 13.11 5.62 -12.45
N LEU A 89 11.94 5.09 -12.77
CA LEU A 89 10.69 5.69 -12.31
C LEU A 89 10.41 5.24 -10.88
N PHE A 90 10.04 6.19 -10.06
CA PHE A 90 9.55 5.96 -8.72
C PHE A 90 8.11 6.44 -8.64
N CYS A 91 7.20 5.57 -8.21
CA CYS A 91 5.82 5.93 -7.93
C CYS A 91 5.32 5.23 -6.66
N ALA A 92 4.44 5.92 -5.97
CA ALA A 92 3.70 5.37 -4.85
C ALA A 92 2.25 5.14 -5.27
N VAL A 93 1.74 3.92 -5.07
CA VAL A 93 0.39 3.52 -5.45
C VAL A 93 -0.33 2.84 -4.29
N GLY A 94 -1.65 2.89 -4.27
CA GLY A 94 -2.44 2.14 -3.31
C GLY A 94 -2.32 0.63 -3.55
N ARG A 95 -2.52 -0.18 -2.51
CA ARG A 95 -2.49 -1.65 -2.63
C ARG A 95 -3.37 -2.19 -3.74
N GLN A 96 -4.55 -1.61 -3.91
CA GLN A 96 -5.53 -2.03 -4.91
C GLN A 96 -5.11 -1.63 -6.34
N GLU A 97 -4.24 -0.63 -6.48
CA GLU A 97 -3.79 -0.11 -7.76
C GLU A 97 -2.57 -0.84 -8.31
N VAL A 98 -1.90 -1.67 -7.50
CA VAL A 98 -0.68 -2.38 -7.88
C VAL A 98 -0.90 -3.24 -9.12
N HIS A 99 -1.96 -4.04 -9.17
CA HIS A 99 -2.25 -4.88 -10.34
C HIS A 99 -2.47 -4.06 -11.59
N LYS A 100 -3.26 -2.99 -11.50
CA LYS A 100 -3.49 -2.09 -12.64
C LYS A 100 -2.20 -1.41 -13.10
N THR A 101 -1.31 -1.08 -12.17
CA THR A 101 0.01 -0.53 -12.49
C THR A 101 0.88 -1.55 -13.23
N TYR A 102 0.87 -2.81 -12.81
CA TYR A 102 1.55 -3.88 -13.53
C TYR A 102 1.02 -4.06 -14.95
N ASP A 103 -0.30 -4.07 -15.12
CA ASP A 103 -0.93 -4.21 -16.43
C ASP A 103 -0.48 -3.09 -17.37
N ILE A 104 -0.51 -1.84 -16.91
CA ILE A 104 -0.04 -0.68 -17.67
C ILE A 104 1.42 -0.85 -18.11
N ILE A 105 2.29 -1.27 -17.19
CA ILE A 105 3.71 -1.41 -17.47
C ILE A 105 3.95 -2.53 -18.48
N HIS A 106 3.33 -3.69 -18.28
CA HIS A 106 3.51 -4.85 -19.16
C HIS A 106 2.90 -4.67 -20.56
N GLU A 107 1.83 -3.88 -20.69
CA GLU A 107 1.29 -3.51 -22.01
C GLU A 107 2.31 -2.70 -22.83
N ILE A 108 3.07 -1.82 -22.18
CA ILE A 108 4.04 -0.94 -22.85
C ILE A 108 5.37 -1.66 -23.02
N ASP A 109 5.86 -2.31 -21.99
CA ASP A 109 7.15 -3.01 -21.97
C ASP A 109 7.06 -4.29 -21.13
N PRO A 110 6.87 -5.45 -21.77
CA PRO A 110 6.82 -6.74 -21.08
C PRO A 110 8.13 -7.11 -20.36
N ASP A 111 9.26 -6.55 -20.78
CA ASP A 111 10.59 -6.82 -20.22
C ASP A 111 11.01 -5.79 -19.16
N ALA A 112 10.11 -4.88 -18.77
CA ALA A 112 10.39 -3.88 -17.74
C ALA A 112 10.75 -4.54 -16.42
N PHE A 113 11.83 -4.06 -15.79
CA PHE A 113 12.20 -4.51 -14.43
C PHE A 113 11.46 -3.69 -13.38
N ILE A 114 10.70 -4.37 -12.53
CA ILE A 114 9.84 -3.74 -11.54
C ILE A 114 10.20 -4.27 -10.15
N VAL A 115 10.48 -3.38 -9.21
CA VAL A 115 10.62 -3.69 -7.79
C VAL A 115 9.47 -3.04 -7.05
N VAL A 116 8.80 -3.82 -6.20
CA VAL A 116 7.70 -3.33 -5.36
C VAL A 116 8.05 -3.56 -3.92
N ASP A 117 7.93 -2.50 -3.13
CA ASP A 117 8.18 -2.55 -1.69
C ASP A 117 6.97 -2.03 -0.91
N ASP A 118 6.85 -2.48 0.34
CA ASP A 118 5.79 -2.04 1.23
C ASP A 118 6.12 -0.66 1.81
N ALA A 119 5.22 0.29 1.62
CA ALA A 119 5.28 1.55 2.32
C ALA A 119 4.43 1.46 3.59
N SER A 120 5.07 1.49 4.75
CA SER A 120 4.38 1.42 6.05
C SER A 120 3.45 2.61 6.27
N GLU A 121 3.83 3.78 5.76
CA GLU A 121 3.04 5.01 5.83
C GLU A 121 3.36 5.90 4.64
N ILE A 122 2.33 6.36 3.94
CA ILE A 122 2.45 7.36 2.90
C ILE A 122 1.62 8.57 3.30
N THR A 123 2.28 9.70 3.51
CA THR A 123 1.64 10.98 3.80
C THR A 123 1.93 11.97 2.69
N GLY A 124 0.89 12.55 2.10
CA GLY A 124 1.05 13.56 1.05
C GLY A 124 -0.17 13.72 0.15
N LEU A 125 -0.05 14.66 -0.79
CA LEU A 125 -1.06 14.90 -1.82
C LEU A 125 -1.17 13.66 -2.72
N GLY A 126 -2.39 13.11 -2.87
CA GLY A 126 -2.66 11.92 -3.67
C GLY A 126 -2.94 10.66 -2.86
N PHE A 127 -2.53 10.59 -1.58
CA PHE A 127 -2.83 9.47 -0.68
C PHE A 127 -3.83 9.80 0.42
N ARG A 128 -4.10 11.06 0.69
CA ARG A 128 -5.24 11.47 1.52
C ARG A 128 -6.44 11.68 0.61
N ASP A 129 -7.58 11.16 1.03
CA ASP A 129 -8.88 11.38 0.39
C ASP A 129 -9.01 12.83 -0.08
N PHE A 130 -9.13 13.03 -1.38
CA PHE A 130 -9.28 14.35 -2.00
C PHE A 130 -10.46 15.14 -1.42
N HIS A 131 -11.45 14.42 -0.88
CA HIS A 131 -12.60 14.99 -0.17
C HIS A 131 -12.21 15.62 1.19
N GLN A 132 -11.34 14.99 1.97
CA GLN A 132 -10.88 15.56 3.25
C GLN A 132 -9.97 16.78 3.04
N TYR A 133 -9.14 16.76 2.01
CA TYR A 133 -8.29 17.90 1.68
C TYR A 133 -9.08 19.11 1.20
N ARG A 134 -10.11 18.92 0.36
CA ARG A 134 -11.03 20.01 -0.04
C ARG A 134 -11.78 20.59 1.14
N GLN A 135 -12.30 19.75 2.03
CA GLN A 135 -13.03 20.21 3.22
C GLN A 135 -12.11 20.97 4.18
N SER A 136 -10.88 20.51 4.40
CA SER A 136 -9.92 21.19 5.27
C SER A 136 -9.48 22.53 4.70
N LYS A 137 -9.34 22.64 3.37
CA LYS A 137 -8.97 23.90 2.70
C LYS A 137 -10.13 24.90 2.68
N GLN A 138 -11.37 24.44 2.51
CA GLN A 138 -12.56 25.29 2.59
C GLN A 138 -12.83 25.80 4.01
N SER A 139 -12.66 24.91 5.01
CA SER A 139 -12.77 25.30 6.43
C SER A 139 -11.72 26.33 6.85
N LYS A 140 -10.47 26.18 6.38
CA LYS A 140 -9.41 27.17 6.64
C LYS A 140 -9.66 28.51 5.95
N LYS A 141 -10.22 28.50 4.73
CA LYS A 141 -10.55 29.74 3.99
C LYS A 141 -11.70 30.48 4.67
N SER A 142 -12.75 29.78 5.07
CA SER A 142 -13.90 30.35 5.79
C SER A 142 -13.51 30.94 7.15
N LYS A 143 -12.56 30.33 7.88
CA LYS A 143 -12.05 30.91 9.14
C LYS A 143 -11.21 32.16 8.92
N LYS A 144 -10.46 32.25 7.83
CA LYS A 144 -9.61 33.40 7.51
C LYS A 144 -10.46 34.60 7.09
N ASP A 145 -11.53 34.39 6.34
CA ASP A 145 -12.45 35.47 5.92
C ASP A 145 -13.28 36.01 7.10
N LYS A 146 -13.57 35.22 8.13
CA LYS A 146 -14.25 35.66 9.36
C LYS A 146 -13.35 36.37 10.37
N SER A 147 -12.04 36.28 10.24
CA SER A 147 -11.08 36.96 11.12
C SER A 147 -10.61 38.32 10.55
N SER A 148 -11.07 38.67 9.34
CA SER A 148 -10.71 39.89 8.64
C SER A 148 -11.86 40.92 8.55
N GLN A 149 -12.98 40.62 9.25
CA GLN A 149 -14.10 41.53 9.51
C GLN A 149 -14.16 41.88 11.00
#